data_ce5c9fb3520129f406e828ce0f015c04
#
_entry.id   ce5c9fb3520129f406e828ce0f015c04
#
_cell.length_a   1.000
_cell.length_b   1.000
_cell.length_c   1.000
_cell.angle_alpha   90.00
_cell.angle_beta   90.00
_cell.angle_gamma   90.00
#
_symmetry.space_group_name_H-M   'P 1'
#
loop_
_entity.id
_entity.type
_entity.pdbx_description
1 polymer ?
#
loop_
_entity_poly.entity_id
_entity_poly.type
_entity_poly.pdbx_seq_one_letter_code
_entity_poly.pdbx_strand_id
1 'polypeptide(L)'
;MSKYLIKRIIRSLISVMIVVAVIMTMIYSFLDKQSIFAADPVFTKQKSNAKTIYMMQQWEQFGYLDYVPYADYLTELVKSGELAEEDYASIAKLGKTADADKEETAAYVQKFTEKYEAEGYTVERLEGDTQGRTKKYKDGGEPRLYAYKDIPVINRLFKYLGSLVTVDNIHHVQEDIGERGLTFTFHDPAYGGEKFSPAIMGNGTLHKYLLYVDDQFPFIHQNLVKINLGKSYSVNKGIDVFDTMTNTQGSFERTTVYYPSGVIEETADDLHSATYVAGSLGVGALNQKYFVDDYTSVITRKDGLSKMGYSFVIGIIAVMITYCIAIPLGILMALRKDKLVDKLGTFYIVFITAVPSLAYIFMFKAIGGRVFHLPTTFDMEHPTWLMYVLPIISLALPSIANQMKWLRRYMIDQMNSDYVKFARSGGLSEGEIFSKHILKNAIIPIVHGIPSSVLFAMTGAIITERVYVVPGAGNLLTNAINAYDNGVIVGVALFYAILTVVSIILGDVLMSIMDPRISFTTKAR
;
A
#
# COMPACT_ATOMS: atom_id res chain seq x y z
N MET A 1 30.32 -9.44 8.40
CA MET A 1 28.84 -9.43 8.33
C MET A 1 28.30 -8.08 7.84
N SER A 2 28.65 -6.96 8.46
CA SER A 2 28.11 -5.63 8.10
C SER A 2 28.35 -5.22 6.64
N LYS A 3 29.57 -5.33 6.11
CA LYS A 3 29.89 -4.99 4.71
C LYS A 3 29.12 -5.83 3.68
N TYR A 4 28.89 -7.11 3.96
CA TYR A 4 28.09 -7.98 3.10
C TYR A 4 26.62 -7.56 3.10
N LEU A 5 26.03 -7.34 4.28
CA LEU A 5 24.63 -6.90 4.42
C LEU A 5 24.40 -5.55 3.73
N ILE A 6 25.30 -4.57 3.93
CA ILE A 6 25.20 -3.27 3.27
C ILE A 6 25.22 -3.42 1.74
N LYS A 7 26.20 -4.19 1.20
CA LYS A 7 26.29 -4.42 -0.24
C LYS A 7 25.06 -5.14 -0.79
N ARG A 8 24.48 -6.06 0.00
CA ARG A 8 23.25 -6.78 -0.38
C ARG A 8 22.05 -5.86 -0.35
N ILE A 9 21.88 -5.04 0.69
CA ILE A 9 20.80 -4.04 0.78
C ILE A 9 20.86 -3.09 -0.42
N ILE A 10 22.04 -2.55 -0.75
CA ILE A 10 22.18 -1.65 -1.90
C ILE A 10 21.78 -2.34 -3.21
N ARG A 11 22.24 -3.56 -3.46
CA ARG A 11 21.84 -4.33 -4.66
C ARG A 11 20.34 -4.59 -4.70
N SER A 12 19.77 -4.91 -3.55
CA SER A 12 18.33 -5.18 -3.44
C SER A 12 17.49 -3.93 -3.67
N LEU A 13 17.93 -2.77 -3.17
CA LEU A 13 17.28 -1.48 -3.47
C LEU A 13 17.28 -1.18 -4.98
N ILE A 14 18.43 -1.41 -5.64
CA ILE A 14 18.53 -1.26 -7.10
C ILE A 14 17.55 -2.21 -7.80
N SER A 15 17.45 -3.46 -7.33
CA SER A 15 16.50 -4.42 -7.90
C SER A 15 15.05 -3.98 -7.74
N VAL A 16 14.67 -3.45 -6.57
CA VAL A 16 13.33 -2.89 -6.33
C VAL A 16 13.05 -1.72 -7.29
N MET A 17 14.01 -0.80 -7.43
CA MET A 17 13.86 0.33 -8.37
C MET A 17 13.65 -0.15 -9.81
N ILE A 18 14.39 -1.17 -10.25
CA ILE A 18 14.23 -1.76 -11.60
C ILE A 18 12.84 -2.39 -11.75
N VAL A 19 12.38 -3.15 -10.75
CA VAL A 19 11.03 -3.78 -10.79
C VAL A 19 9.95 -2.72 -10.91
N VAL A 20 10.01 -1.66 -10.10
CA VAL A 20 9.05 -0.54 -10.16
C VAL A 20 9.10 0.16 -11.51
N ALA A 21 10.32 0.42 -12.02
CA ALA A 21 10.49 1.04 -13.34
C ALA A 21 9.84 0.20 -14.46
N VAL A 22 10.03 -1.10 -14.44
CA VAL A 22 9.40 -2.02 -15.41
C VAL A 22 7.88 -1.98 -15.27
N ILE A 23 7.34 -2.12 -14.06
CA ILE A 23 5.89 -2.10 -13.81
C ILE A 23 5.28 -0.76 -14.26
N MET A 24 5.86 0.37 -13.86
CA MET A 24 5.37 1.69 -14.28
C MET A 24 5.44 1.86 -15.80
N THR A 25 6.55 1.46 -16.43
CA THR A 25 6.69 1.56 -17.88
C THR A 25 5.62 0.71 -18.59
N MET A 26 5.37 -0.52 -18.12
CA MET A 26 4.34 -1.38 -18.69
C MET A 26 2.94 -0.76 -18.52
N ILE A 27 2.59 -0.33 -17.31
CA ILE A 27 1.26 0.24 -17.02
C ILE A 27 1.04 1.51 -17.85
N TYR A 28 1.98 2.45 -17.79
CA TYR A 28 1.80 3.77 -18.39
C TYR A 28 2.05 3.82 -19.90
N SER A 29 2.68 2.80 -20.49
CA SER A 29 2.88 2.70 -21.93
C SER A 29 1.83 1.87 -22.64
N PHE A 30 1.26 0.85 -21.97
CA PHE A 30 0.35 -0.10 -22.63
C PHE A 30 -1.12 0.09 -22.23
N LEU A 31 -1.41 0.69 -21.08
CA LEU A 31 -2.78 0.98 -20.69
C LEU A 31 -3.21 2.36 -21.21
N ASP A 32 -4.38 2.40 -21.83
CA ASP A 32 -4.99 3.66 -22.24
C ASP A 32 -5.30 4.51 -20.99
N LYS A 33 -4.80 5.75 -20.99
CA LYS A 33 -5.03 6.70 -19.90
C LYS A 33 -6.52 7.01 -19.66
N GLN A 34 -7.40 6.76 -20.63
CA GLN A 34 -8.86 6.92 -20.45
C GLN A 34 -9.48 5.80 -19.61
N SER A 35 -8.87 4.62 -19.56
CA SER A 35 -9.38 3.47 -18.81
C SER A 35 -9.56 3.74 -17.31
N ILE A 36 -8.77 4.67 -16.73
CA ILE A 36 -8.91 5.06 -15.31
C ILE A 36 -10.29 5.64 -14.96
N PHE A 37 -11.06 6.10 -15.96
CA PHE A 37 -12.41 6.64 -15.78
C PHE A 37 -13.50 5.57 -15.88
N ALA A 38 -13.17 4.33 -16.22
CA ALA A 38 -14.16 3.27 -16.45
C ALA A 38 -15.08 3.03 -15.23
N ALA A 39 -14.54 3.17 -14.03
CA ALA A 39 -15.27 3.00 -12.76
C ALA A 39 -15.60 4.33 -12.06
N ASP A 40 -15.36 5.49 -12.70
CA ASP A 40 -15.57 6.80 -12.08
C ASP A 40 -17.01 7.28 -12.22
N PRO A 41 -17.80 7.31 -11.12
CA PRO A 41 -19.20 7.75 -11.17
C PRO A 41 -19.35 9.25 -11.41
N VAL A 42 -18.32 10.06 -11.12
CA VAL A 42 -18.32 11.51 -11.39
C VAL A 42 -18.14 11.73 -12.87
N PHE A 43 -17.19 11.03 -13.50
CA PHE A 43 -16.96 11.11 -14.93
C PHE A 43 -18.19 10.74 -15.76
N THR A 44 -18.93 9.71 -15.35
CA THR A 44 -20.18 9.28 -16.02
C THR A 44 -21.28 10.33 -15.96
N LYS A 45 -21.31 11.17 -14.92
CA LYS A 45 -22.28 12.25 -14.75
C LYS A 45 -21.90 13.53 -15.49
N GLN A 46 -20.61 13.71 -15.80
CA GLN A 46 -20.15 14.89 -16.53
C GLN A 46 -20.60 14.85 -18.01
N LYS A 47 -20.91 16.01 -18.55
CA LYS A 47 -21.40 16.17 -19.93
C LYS A 47 -20.60 17.26 -20.65
N SER A 48 -20.57 17.18 -21.98
CA SER A 48 -19.99 18.20 -22.84
C SER A 48 -18.57 18.60 -22.42
N ASN A 49 -18.22 19.89 -22.49
CA ASN A 49 -16.89 20.43 -22.17
C ASN A 49 -16.45 20.16 -20.72
N ALA A 50 -17.41 20.14 -19.77
CA ALA A 50 -17.11 19.80 -18.38
C ALA A 50 -16.51 18.39 -18.22
N LYS A 51 -16.88 17.45 -19.09
CA LYS A 51 -16.29 16.11 -19.12
C LYS A 51 -14.82 16.12 -19.50
N THR A 52 -14.46 16.90 -20.52
CA THR A 52 -13.07 17.04 -20.98
C THR A 52 -12.23 17.73 -19.90
N ILE A 53 -12.72 18.81 -19.32
CA ILE A 53 -12.03 19.54 -18.24
C ILE A 53 -11.80 18.63 -17.03
N TYR A 54 -12.81 17.85 -16.66
CA TYR A 54 -12.68 16.89 -15.58
C TYR A 54 -11.58 15.85 -15.87
N MET A 55 -11.50 15.33 -17.09
CA MET A 55 -10.41 14.42 -17.49
C MET A 55 -9.04 15.09 -17.35
N MET A 56 -8.87 16.32 -17.84
CA MET A 56 -7.60 17.05 -17.78
C MET A 56 -7.16 17.26 -16.32
N GLN A 57 -8.06 17.70 -15.45
CA GLN A 57 -7.79 17.88 -14.01
C GLN A 57 -7.40 16.56 -13.32
N GLN A 58 -8.07 15.45 -13.66
CA GLN A 58 -7.73 14.16 -13.08
C GLN A 58 -6.37 13.65 -13.60
N TRP A 59 -6.08 13.81 -14.90
CA TRP A 59 -4.78 13.44 -15.45
C TRP A 59 -3.63 14.27 -14.86
N GLU A 60 -3.85 15.55 -14.58
CA GLU A 60 -2.91 16.39 -13.85
C GLU A 60 -2.70 15.87 -12.42
N GLN A 61 -3.80 15.67 -11.66
CA GLN A 61 -3.77 15.18 -10.29
C GLN A 61 -3.00 13.85 -10.16
N PHE A 62 -3.13 12.98 -11.17
CA PHE A 62 -2.43 11.70 -11.21
C PHE A 62 -1.08 11.75 -11.95
N GLY A 63 -0.62 12.94 -12.30
CA GLY A 63 0.71 13.17 -12.87
C GLY A 63 0.88 12.65 -14.29
N TYR A 64 -0.18 12.56 -15.11
CA TYR A 64 -0.09 12.20 -16.52
C TYR A 64 0.34 13.36 -17.40
N LEU A 65 -0.08 14.57 -17.05
CA LEU A 65 0.21 15.79 -17.79
C LEU A 65 0.27 16.98 -16.83
N ASP A 66 0.85 18.07 -17.31
CA ASP A 66 0.72 19.38 -16.70
C ASP A 66 -0.46 20.09 -17.38
N TYR A 67 -1.34 20.72 -16.59
CA TYR A 67 -2.56 21.36 -17.07
C TYR A 67 -2.68 22.78 -16.53
N VAL A 68 -2.92 23.72 -17.39
CA VAL A 68 -3.07 25.13 -17.02
C VAL A 68 -4.36 25.68 -17.63
N PRO A 69 -5.40 25.89 -16.81
CA PRO A 69 -6.61 26.59 -17.27
C PRO A 69 -6.34 28.07 -17.50
N TYR A 70 -7.01 28.67 -18.49
CA TYR A 70 -6.90 30.09 -18.79
C TYR A 70 -7.24 31.01 -17.59
N ALA A 71 -8.16 30.57 -16.73
CA ALA A 71 -8.52 31.29 -15.51
C ALA A 71 -7.34 31.42 -14.53
N ASP A 72 -6.50 30.37 -14.41
CA ASP A 72 -5.34 30.37 -13.51
C ASP A 72 -4.26 31.32 -14.05
N TYR A 73 -4.03 31.34 -15.38
CA TYR A 73 -3.15 32.30 -16.03
C TYR A 73 -3.59 33.74 -15.75
N LEU A 74 -4.89 34.04 -15.88
CA LEU A 74 -5.39 35.38 -15.56
C LEU A 74 -5.23 35.73 -14.08
N THR A 75 -5.39 34.76 -13.20
CA THR A 75 -5.16 34.95 -11.77
C THR A 75 -3.68 35.29 -11.47
N GLU A 76 -2.74 34.67 -12.18
CA GLU A 76 -1.32 35.02 -12.09
C GLU A 76 -1.06 36.46 -12.57
N LEU A 77 -1.69 36.89 -13.67
CA LEU A 77 -1.57 38.25 -14.17
C LEU A 77 -2.13 39.30 -13.19
N VAL A 78 -3.21 38.97 -12.48
CA VAL A 78 -3.74 39.85 -11.42
C VAL A 78 -2.75 39.94 -10.25
N LYS A 79 -2.17 38.82 -9.83
CA LYS A 79 -1.16 38.82 -8.75
C LYS A 79 0.12 39.59 -9.12
N SER A 80 0.53 39.53 -10.37
CA SER A 80 1.71 40.26 -10.86
C SER A 80 1.43 41.77 -11.14
N GLY A 81 0.16 42.19 -11.09
CA GLY A 81 -0.26 43.57 -11.39
C GLY A 81 -0.34 43.89 -12.88
N GLU A 82 -0.24 42.91 -13.77
CA GLU A 82 -0.37 43.07 -15.22
C GLU A 82 -1.83 43.11 -15.69
N LEU A 83 -2.75 42.67 -14.85
CA LEU A 83 -4.19 42.72 -15.07
C LEU A 83 -4.88 43.29 -13.83
N ALA A 84 -5.76 44.31 -14.05
CA ALA A 84 -6.57 44.86 -12.97
C ALA A 84 -7.63 43.83 -12.51
N GLU A 85 -7.88 43.75 -11.21
CA GLU A 85 -8.84 42.79 -10.63
C GLU A 85 -10.27 43.05 -11.16
N GLU A 86 -10.60 44.32 -11.44
CA GLU A 86 -11.89 44.76 -12.00
C GLU A 86 -12.14 44.18 -13.39
N ASP A 87 -11.10 44.01 -14.21
CA ASP A 87 -11.17 43.57 -15.60
C ASP A 87 -11.17 42.03 -15.71
N TYR A 88 -10.75 41.33 -14.66
CA TYR A 88 -10.64 39.86 -14.65
C TYR A 88 -11.93 39.18 -15.16
N ALA A 89 -13.09 39.55 -14.60
CA ALA A 89 -14.35 38.88 -14.92
C ALA A 89 -14.77 39.09 -16.40
N SER A 90 -14.40 40.22 -16.97
CA SER A 90 -14.67 40.57 -18.38
C SER A 90 -13.76 39.77 -19.34
N ILE A 91 -12.47 39.68 -19.01
CA ILE A 91 -11.45 39.00 -19.82
C ILE A 91 -11.55 37.48 -19.69
N ALA A 92 -11.93 36.95 -18.51
CA ALA A 92 -12.16 35.53 -18.29
C ALA A 92 -13.38 34.97 -19.05
N LYS A 93 -14.26 35.86 -19.54
CA LYS A 93 -15.49 35.46 -20.24
C LYS A 93 -15.21 35.23 -21.72
N LEU A 94 -14.98 33.98 -22.09
CA LEU A 94 -14.80 33.52 -23.46
C LEU A 94 -16.12 33.57 -24.24
N GLY A 95 -16.05 33.96 -25.50
CA GLY A 95 -17.15 33.83 -26.45
C GLY A 95 -17.47 32.36 -26.77
N LYS A 96 -18.62 32.13 -27.42
CA LYS A 96 -19.01 30.77 -27.81
C LYS A 96 -17.98 30.12 -28.76
N THR A 97 -17.43 30.93 -29.67
CA THR A 97 -16.36 30.58 -30.60
C THR A 97 -15.23 31.60 -30.44
N ALA A 98 -14.06 31.28 -30.98
CA ALA A 98 -12.92 32.19 -30.93
C ALA A 98 -13.24 33.58 -31.55
N ASP A 99 -13.97 33.58 -32.66
CA ASP A 99 -14.37 34.83 -33.38
C ASP A 99 -15.40 35.64 -32.59
N ALA A 100 -16.03 35.10 -31.58
CA ALA A 100 -17.02 35.76 -30.74
C ALA A 100 -16.42 36.38 -29.47
N ASP A 101 -15.12 36.26 -29.24
CA ASP A 101 -14.43 36.91 -28.13
C ASP A 101 -14.43 38.44 -28.33
N LYS A 102 -14.52 39.16 -27.23
CA LYS A 102 -14.26 40.62 -27.27
C LYS A 102 -12.81 40.85 -27.62
N GLU A 103 -12.52 41.99 -28.24
CA GLU A 103 -11.16 42.37 -28.68
C GLU A 103 -10.12 42.28 -27.56
N GLU A 104 -10.47 42.75 -26.34
CA GLU A 104 -9.62 42.65 -25.16
C GLU A 104 -9.39 41.19 -24.76
N THR A 105 -10.45 40.37 -24.71
CA THR A 105 -10.36 38.95 -24.39
C THR A 105 -9.48 38.22 -25.42
N ALA A 106 -9.67 38.49 -26.71
CA ALA A 106 -8.90 37.90 -27.81
C ALA A 106 -7.39 38.20 -27.67
N ALA A 107 -7.02 39.43 -27.27
CA ALA A 107 -5.62 39.77 -27.02
C ALA A 107 -4.98 38.97 -25.89
N TYR A 108 -5.71 38.71 -24.79
CA TYR A 108 -5.22 37.87 -23.68
C TYR A 108 -5.21 36.37 -24.05
N VAL A 109 -6.16 35.89 -24.83
CA VAL A 109 -6.17 34.56 -25.41
C VAL A 109 -4.95 34.31 -26.28
N GLN A 110 -4.60 35.29 -27.12
CA GLN A 110 -3.40 35.23 -27.94
C GLN A 110 -2.12 35.20 -27.11
N LYS A 111 -1.98 36.05 -26.08
CA LYS A 111 -0.84 36.05 -25.16
C LYS A 111 -0.71 34.72 -24.43
N PHE A 112 -1.83 34.14 -23.97
CA PHE A 112 -1.86 32.82 -23.35
C PHE A 112 -1.34 31.75 -24.31
N THR A 113 -1.84 31.75 -25.55
CA THR A 113 -1.46 30.77 -26.57
C THR A 113 0.02 30.86 -26.89
N GLU A 114 0.51 32.07 -27.21
CA GLU A 114 1.92 32.30 -27.53
C GLU A 114 2.86 31.90 -26.39
N LYS A 115 2.51 32.24 -25.14
CA LYS A 115 3.30 31.87 -23.95
C LYS A 115 3.43 30.36 -23.82
N TYR A 116 2.31 29.64 -23.80
CA TYR A 116 2.32 28.22 -23.50
C TYR A 116 2.78 27.37 -24.69
N GLU A 117 2.52 27.76 -25.94
CA GLU A 117 3.10 27.11 -27.11
C GLU A 117 4.62 27.24 -27.14
N ALA A 118 5.16 28.42 -26.80
CA ALA A 118 6.60 28.63 -26.69
C ALA A 118 7.25 27.75 -25.61
N GLU A 119 6.51 27.41 -24.52
CA GLU A 119 6.94 26.49 -23.47
C GLU A 119 6.72 25.00 -23.85
N GLY A 120 6.18 24.74 -25.04
CA GLY A 120 5.95 23.38 -25.58
C GLY A 120 4.69 22.72 -25.04
N TYR A 121 3.69 23.50 -24.63
CA TYR A 121 2.34 23.01 -24.32
C TYR A 121 1.50 22.98 -25.60
N THR A 122 0.49 22.12 -25.60
CA THR A 122 -0.61 22.14 -26.56
C THR A 122 -1.72 23.00 -25.99
N VAL A 123 -2.11 24.04 -26.70
CA VAL A 123 -3.23 24.89 -26.31
C VAL A 123 -4.49 24.45 -27.02
N GLU A 124 -5.54 24.23 -26.27
CA GLU A 124 -6.82 23.73 -26.79
C GLU A 124 -7.97 24.61 -26.31
N ARG A 125 -8.83 24.95 -27.26
CA ARG A 125 -10.07 25.66 -26.99
C ARG A 125 -11.26 24.77 -27.25
N LEU A 126 -12.10 24.62 -26.24
CA LEU A 126 -13.41 23.95 -26.34
C LEU A 126 -14.46 25.01 -26.64
N GLU A 127 -15.11 24.91 -27.79
CA GLU A 127 -16.17 25.83 -28.20
C GLU A 127 -17.44 25.62 -27.33
N GLY A 128 -18.20 26.69 -27.20
CA GLY A 128 -19.45 26.65 -26.42
C GLY A 128 -20.53 25.78 -27.07
N ASP A 129 -21.06 24.80 -26.35
CA ASP A 129 -22.14 23.95 -26.81
C ASP A 129 -23.49 24.41 -26.25
N THR A 130 -24.39 24.82 -27.16
CA THR A 130 -25.74 25.33 -26.82
C THR A 130 -26.82 24.34 -27.20
N GLN A 131 -27.85 24.23 -26.37
CA GLN A 131 -29.03 23.40 -26.64
C GLN A 131 -30.06 24.18 -27.48
N GLY A 132 -30.32 23.71 -28.71
CA GLY A 132 -31.38 24.21 -29.56
C GLY A 132 -31.37 25.73 -29.85
N ARG A 133 -32.54 26.39 -29.85
CA ARG A 133 -32.68 27.85 -30.13
C ARG A 133 -32.36 28.74 -28.93
N THR A 134 -32.05 28.19 -27.75
CA THR A 134 -31.76 28.95 -26.54
C THR A 134 -30.28 29.39 -26.52
N LYS A 135 -30.01 30.63 -26.05
CA LYS A 135 -28.67 31.13 -25.84
C LYS A 135 -27.93 30.52 -24.64
N LYS A 136 -28.59 29.61 -23.90
CA LYS A 136 -27.96 28.92 -22.75
C LYS A 136 -27.11 27.77 -23.23
N TYR A 137 -25.95 27.61 -22.62
CA TYR A 137 -25.13 26.42 -22.82
C TYR A 137 -25.85 25.17 -22.28
N LYS A 138 -25.55 24.02 -22.89
CA LYS A 138 -25.88 22.72 -22.27
C LYS A 138 -25.17 22.63 -20.92
N ASP A 139 -25.65 21.78 -20.02
CA ASP A 139 -24.98 21.50 -18.75
C ASP A 139 -23.50 21.15 -19.00
N GLY A 140 -22.61 22.01 -18.51
CA GLY A 140 -21.17 21.87 -18.72
C GLY A 140 -20.65 22.22 -20.12
N GLY A 141 -21.44 22.85 -20.98
CA GLY A 141 -21.08 23.23 -22.36
C GLY A 141 -20.50 24.63 -22.50
N GLU A 142 -20.07 25.30 -21.45
CA GLU A 142 -19.41 26.59 -21.51
C GLU A 142 -18.08 26.45 -22.27
N PRO A 143 -17.70 27.53 -23.04
CA PRO A 143 -16.41 27.52 -23.70
C PRO A 143 -15.27 27.48 -22.67
N ARG A 144 -14.22 26.75 -22.99
CA ARG A 144 -13.06 26.58 -22.13
C ARG A 144 -11.78 26.73 -22.95
N LEU A 145 -10.75 27.29 -22.33
CA LEU A 145 -9.42 27.41 -22.91
C LEU A 145 -8.41 26.92 -21.89
N TYR A 146 -7.50 26.06 -22.32
CA TYR A 146 -6.46 25.51 -21.48
C TYR A 146 -5.22 25.12 -22.28
N ALA A 147 -4.11 24.99 -21.59
CA ALA A 147 -2.87 24.45 -22.11
C ALA A 147 -2.54 23.14 -21.37
N TYR A 148 -2.01 22.16 -22.07
CA TYR A 148 -1.55 20.93 -21.43
C TYR A 148 -0.28 20.41 -22.08
N LYS A 149 0.50 19.64 -21.32
CA LYS A 149 1.73 18.99 -21.77
C LYS A 149 1.85 17.63 -21.12
N ASP A 150 1.88 16.57 -21.95
CA ASP A 150 2.05 15.21 -21.44
C ASP A 150 3.43 15.06 -20.78
N ILE A 151 3.44 14.46 -19.57
CA ILE A 151 4.65 14.18 -18.83
C ILE A 151 5.20 12.81 -19.30
N PRO A 152 6.43 12.75 -19.86
CA PRO A 152 7.04 11.51 -20.27
C PRO A 152 7.10 10.48 -19.12
N VAL A 153 6.89 9.19 -19.44
CA VAL A 153 6.86 8.10 -18.44
C VAL A 153 8.15 8.08 -17.60
N ILE A 154 9.29 8.39 -18.21
CA ILE A 154 10.57 8.44 -17.50
C ILE A 154 10.61 9.54 -16.43
N ASN A 155 10.05 10.72 -16.71
CA ASN A 155 9.98 11.84 -15.76
C ASN A 155 9.01 11.50 -14.61
N ARG A 156 7.89 10.86 -14.94
CA ARG A 156 6.92 10.34 -13.95
C ARG A 156 7.57 9.33 -13.02
N LEU A 157 8.38 8.41 -13.57
CA LEU A 157 9.14 7.44 -12.79
C LEU A 157 10.11 8.14 -11.81
N PHE A 158 10.91 9.08 -12.29
CA PHE A 158 11.84 9.80 -11.40
C PHE A 158 11.10 10.63 -10.35
N LYS A 159 10.01 11.29 -10.70
CA LYS A 159 9.16 12.03 -9.76
C LYS A 159 8.58 11.10 -8.70
N TYR A 160 8.06 9.94 -9.11
CA TYR A 160 7.53 8.92 -8.19
C TYR A 160 8.62 8.39 -7.25
N LEU A 161 9.76 7.96 -7.78
CA LEU A 161 10.86 7.46 -6.96
C LEU A 161 11.41 8.52 -6.00
N GLY A 162 11.50 9.77 -6.43
CA GLY A 162 11.95 10.89 -5.58
C GLY A 162 10.94 11.28 -4.49
N SER A 163 9.65 10.97 -4.69
CA SER A 163 8.58 11.27 -3.73
C SER A 163 8.24 10.11 -2.79
N LEU A 164 8.88 8.94 -2.93
CA LEU A 164 8.58 7.74 -2.13
C LEU A 164 8.78 7.95 -0.63
N VAL A 165 9.73 8.77 -0.26
CA VAL A 165 10.00 9.12 1.14
C VAL A 165 10.04 10.63 1.24
N THR A 166 9.12 11.17 2.00
CA THR A 166 9.09 12.59 2.33
C THR A 166 9.42 12.76 3.81
N VAL A 167 10.28 13.70 4.10
CA VAL A 167 10.63 14.07 5.48
C VAL A 167 10.01 15.41 5.77
N ASP A 168 9.13 15.45 6.77
CA ASP A 168 8.54 16.70 7.22
C ASP A 168 9.56 17.50 8.05
N ASN A 169 9.46 18.82 7.98
CA ASN A 169 10.29 19.69 8.78
C ASN A 169 9.65 19.87 10.17
N ILE A 170 10.43 19.68 11.23
CA ILE A 170 9.98 19.86 12.61
C ILE A 170 9.38 21.27 12.84
N HIS A 171 9.91 22.28 12.15
CA HIS A 171 9.45 23.68 12.22
C HIS A 171 8.80 24.12 10.91
N HIS A 172 7.93 23.29 10.36
CA HIS A 172 7.32 23.54 9.04
C HIS A 172 6.32 24.69 9.05
N VAL A 173 5.67 24.93 10.19
CA VAL A 173 4.68 26.01 10.36
C VAL A 173 5.39 27.35 10.43
N GLN A 174 5.00 28.30 9.56
CA GLN A 174 5.59 29.64 9.47
C GLN A 174 4.88 30.65 10.37
N GLU A 175 3.61 30.43 10.67
CA GLU A 175 2.77 31.29 11.48
C GLU A 175 3.25 31.33 12.94
N ASP A 176 2.97 32.43 13.63
CA ASP A 176 3.25 32.56 15.06
C ASP A 176 2.19 31.80 15.87
N ILE A 177 2.57 30.65 16.41
CA ILE A 177 1.72 29.79 17.22
C ILE A 177 2.21 29.71 18.69
N GLY A 178 2.98 30.68 19.15
CA GLY A 178 3.52 30.72 20.49
C GLY A 178 4.80 29.90 20.66
N GLU A 179 4.91 29.19 21.80
CA GLU A 179 6.12 28.42 22.10
C GLU A 179 6.30 27.24 21.17
N ARG A 180 7.46 27.17 20.53
CA ARG A 180 7.84 26.07 19.63
C ARG A 180 8.75 25.09 20.34
N GLY A 181 8.65 23.81 20.00
CA GLY A 181 9.52 22.80 20.58
C GLY A 181 9.04 21.38 20.40
N LEU A 182 9.70 20.49 21.11
CA LEU A 182 9.36 19.07 21.15
C LEU A 182 8.97 18.69 22.58
N THR A 183 7.86 17.96 22.71
CA THR A 183 7.43 17.36 23.96
C THR A 183 7.53 15.86 23.86
N PHE A 184 8.10 15.24 24.89
CA PHE A 184 8.26 13.81 24.99
C PHE A 184 7.38 13.26 26.10
N THR A 185 6.58 12.24 25.82
CA THR A 185 5.77 11.56 26.81
C THR A 185 5.88 10.05 26.71
N PHE A 186 5.72 9.34 27.83
CA PHE A 186 5.57 7.89 27.87
C PHE A 186 4.12 7.48 28.09
N HIS A 187 3.27 8.42 28.49
CA HIS A 187 1.87 8.23 28.76
C HIS A 187 1.11 9.39 28.11
N ASP A 188 0.41 9.11 27.03
CA ASP A 188 -0.24 10.13 26.23
C ASP A 188 -1.43 10.75 26.98
N PRO A 189 -1.37 12.04 27.33
CA PRO A 189 -2.46 12.71 28.04
C PRO A 189 -3.74 12.82 27.21
N ALA A 190 -3.66 12.79 25.89
CA ALA A 190 -4.82 12.83 25.01
C ALA A 190 -5.72 11.60 25.14
N TYR A 191 -5.22 10.51 25.71
CA TYR A 191 -5.93 9.25 25.94
C TYR A 191 -5.90 8.82 27.41
N GLY A 192 -5.98 9.78 28.33
CA GLY A 192 -6.10 9.57 29.76
C GLY A 192 -4.78 9.37 30.53
N GLY A 193 -3.66 9.18 29.84
CA GLY A 193 -2.34 9.11 30.47
C GLY A 193 -2.04 7.86 31.32
N GLU A 194 -2.94 6.87 31.35
CA GLU A 194 -2.75 5.66 32.17
C GLU A 194 -1.96 4.57 31.44
N LYS A 195 -2.21 4.41 30.13
CA LYS A 195 -1.54 3.40 29.32
C LYS A 195 -0.14 3.85 28.91
N PHE A 196 0.78 2.90 28.83
CA PHE A 196 2.09 3.13 28.23
C PHE A 196 1.93 3.39 26.74
N SER A 197 2.13 4.63 26.32
CA SER A 197 1.90 5.14 24.96
C SER A 197 2.98 6.20 24.62
N PRO A 198 4.23 5.76 24.36
CA PRO A 198 5.31 6.69 24.06
C PRO A 198 5.01 7.52 22.82
N ALA A 199 5.20 8.84 22.94
CA ALA A 199 5.01 9.76 21.84
C ALA A 199 6.00 10.91 21.85
N ILE A 200 6.33 11.41 20.66
CA ILE A 200 7.04 12.67 20.43
C ILE A 200 6.05 13.62 19.77
N MET A 201 5.73 14.69 20.47
CA MET A 201 4.83 15.74 19.99
C MET A 201 5.62 16.99 19.61
N GLY A 202 5.23 17.64 18.53
CA GLY A 202 5.79 18.91 18.09
C GLY A 202 4.81 20.05 18.35
N ASN A 203 5.33 21.18 18.81
CA ASN A 203 4.61 22.43 18.80
C ASN A 203 5.18 23.34 17.71
N GLY A 204 4.35 23.81 16.80
CA GLY A 204 4.77 24.54 15.61
C GLY A 204 5.17 23.66 14.43
N THR A 205 4.76 22.41 14.43
CA THR A 205 5.00 21.45 13.37
C THR A 205 3.71 21.19 12.58
N LEU A 206 3.85 20.73 11.34
CA LEU A 206 2.69 20.39 10.51
C LEU A 206 1.83 19.30 11.16
N HIS A 207 2.45 18.26 11.72
CA HIS A 207 1.78 17.21 12.47
C HIS A 207 2.02 17.39 13.97
N LYS A 208 0.95 17.33 14.76
CA LYS A 208 1.06 17.47 16.23
C LYS A 208 1.83 16.30 16.84
N TYR A 209 1.61 15.08 16.35
CA TYR A 209 2.35 13.90 16.74
C TYR A 209 3.35 13.55 15.65
N LEU A 210 4.65 13.56 15.97
CA LEU A 210 5.72 13.22 15.04
C LEU A 210 6.00 11.72 15.02
N LEU A 211 5.99 11.12 16.22
CA LEU A 211 6.16 9.69 16.42
C LEU A 211 5.27 9.25 17.59
N TYR A 212 4.57 8.14 17.45
CA TYR A 212 3.77 7.57 18.54
C TYR A 212 3.62 6.05 18.39
N VAL A 213 3.40 5.37 19.53
CA VAL A 213 3.16 3.93 19.57
C VAL A 213 1.66 3.69 19.69
N ASP A 214 1.16 2.83 18.82
CA ASP A 214 -0.25 2.43 18.74
C ASP A 214 -0.37 0.92 18.97
N ASP A 215 -1.50 0.46 19.43
CA ASP A 215 -1.87 -0.95 19.56
C ASP A 215 -2.38 -1.57 18.25
N GLN A 216 -2.54 -0.77 17.21
CA GLN A 216 -2.89 -1.19 15.85
C GLN A 216 -1.64 -1.45 14.99
N PHE A 217 -1.79 -2.29 13.96
CA PHE A 217 -0.69 -2.55 13.03
C PHE A 217 -0.59 -1.48 11.91
N PRO A 218 0.59 -0.92 11.62
CA PRO A 218 1.85 -1.11 12.34
C PRO A 218 1.84 -0.39 13.70
N PHE A 219 2.40 -0.98 14.73
CA PHE A 219 2.35 -0.47 16.11
C PHE A 219 3.08 0.85 16.35
N ILE A 220 3.92 1.28 15.40
CA ILE A 220 4.65 2.56 15.46
C ILE A 220 4.21 3.40 14.27
N HIS A 221 3.59 4.53 14.58
CA HIS A 221 3.19 5.53 13.58
C HIS A 221 4.16 6.70 13.60
N GLN A 222 4.46 7.24 12.44
CA GLN A 222 5.35 8.39 12.28
C GLN A 222 4.78 9.35 11.23
N ASN A 223 4.77 10.62 11.58
CA ASN A 223 4.39 11.69 10.68
C ASN A 223 5.60 12.49 10.16
N LEU A 224 6.75 12.36 10.85
CA LEU A 224 7.99 13.04 10.46
C LEU A 224 8.57 12.48 9.16
N VAL A 225 8.54 11.16 9.00
CA VAL A 225 8.96 10.47 7.77
C VAL A 225 7.74 9.78 7.19
N LYS A 226 7.28 10.24 6.06
CA LYS A 226 6.10 9.68 5.39
C LYS A 226 6.50 8.85 4.18
N ILE A 227 5.99 7.63 4.10
CA ILE A 227 6.13 6.76 2.93
C ILE A 227 4.96 7.04 2.00
N ASN A 228 5.26 7.52 0.80
CA ASN A 228 4.28 7.84 -0.21
C ASN A 228 4.32 6.80 -1.33
N LEU A 229 3.34 5.91 -1.36
CA LEU A 229 3.19 4.89 -2.42
C LEU A 229 2.35 5.38 -3.61
N GLY A 230 2.03 6.68 -3.66
CA GLY A 230 1.14 7.27 -4.64
C GLY A 230 -0.30 7.36 -4.14
N LYS A 231 -1.20 7.85 -5.01
CA LYS A 231 -2.63 8.01 -4.69
C LYS A 231 -3.47 7.01 -5.46
N SER A 232 -4.55 6.56 -4.85
CA SER A 232 -5.57 5.74 -5.49
C SER A 232 -6.36 6.57 -6.52
N TYR A 233 -6.56 6.02 -7.72
CA TYR A 233 -7.28 6.69 -8.81
C TYR A 233 -8.79 6.43 -8.76
N SER A 234 -9.20 5.24 -8.30
CA SER A 234 -10.60 4.82 -8.36
C SER A 234 -11.08 4.05 -7.13
N VAL A 235 -10.29 3.15 -6.55
CA VAL A 235 -10.71 2.29 -5.42
C VAL A 235 -11.02 3.12 -4.18
N ASN A 236 -10.11 4.03 -3.80
CA ASN A 236 -10.28 5.04 -2.75
C ASN A 236 -9.77 6.39 -3.28
N LYS A 237 -10.46 6.93 -4.28
CA LYS A 237 -10.01 8.07 -5.06
C LYS A 237 -9.45 9.22 -4.23
N GLY A 238 -8.19 9.57 -4.53
CA GLY A 238 -7.48 10.68 -3.91
C GLY A 238 -6.80 10.36 -2.58
N ILE A 239 -7.09 9.18 -1.98
CA ILE A 239 -6.46 8.73 -0.74
C ILE A 239 -5.10 8.09 -1.06
N ASP A 240 -4.12 8.28 -0.18
CA ASP A 240 -2.82 7.67 -0.33
C ASP A 240 -2.92 6.14 -0.34
N VAL A 241 -2.13 5.49 -1.19
CA VAL A 241 -2.14 4.04 -1.32
C VAL A 241 -1.69 3.38 -0.01
N PHE A 242 -0.71 3.98 0.69
CA PHE A 242 -0.27 3.49 1.98
C PHE A 242 -1.42 3.47 2.99
N ASP A 243 -2.17 4.57 3.11
CA ASP A 243 -3.34 4.66 3.99
C ASP A 243 -4.44 3.67 3.57
N THR A 244 -4.67 3.51 2.26
CA THR A 244 -5.62 2.50 1.74
C THR A 244 -5.27 1.08 2.15
N MET A 245 -3.98 0.78 2.33
CA MET A 245 -3.47 -0.53 2.73
C MET A 245 -3.49 -0.74 4.25
N THR A 246 -3.18 0.31 5.01
CA THR A 246 -2.90 0.24 6.46
C THR A 246 -4.04 0.71 7.35
N ASN A 247 -5.00 1.48 6.84
CA ASN A 247 -6.17 1.88 7.62
C ASN A 247 -7.05 0.68 7.99
N THR A 248 -7.47 0.65 9.26
CA THR A 248 -8.34 -0.39 9.80
C THR A 248 -9.72 -0.39 9.14
N GLN A 249 -10.33 -1.56 9.04
CA GLN A 249 -11.56 -1.77 8.27
C GLN A 249 -12.82 -1.96 9.15
N GLY A 250 -12.67 -1.92 10.46
CA GLY A 250 -13.75 -2.16 11.42
C GLY A 250 -14.68 -0.98 11.64
N SER A 251 -15.41 -1.02 12.74
CA SER A 251 -16.33 0.03 13.16
C SER A 251 -15.58 1.19 13.82
N PHE A 252 -16.25 2.33 13.97
CA PHE A 252 -15.65 3.47 14.68
C PHE A 252 -15.44 3.14 16.15
N GLU A 253 -14.18 3.20 16.58
CA GLU A 253 -13.78 2.97 17.97
C GLU A 253 -13.94 4.27 18.76
N ARG A 254 -14.88 4.32 19.70
CA ARG A 254 -15.02 5.45 20.59
C ARG A 254 -14.14 5.26 21.82
N THR A 255 -13.44 6.32 22.20
CA THR A 255 -12.63 6.39 23.41
C THR A 255 -12.75 7.78 24.01
N THR A 256 -12.40 7.91 25.29
CA THR A 256 -12.36 9.22 25.93
C THR A 256 -11.15 9.99 25.41
N VAL A 257 -11.41 11.12 24.76
CA VAL A 257 -10.39 12.00 24.19
C VAL A 257 -10.31 13.28 24.99
N TYR A 258 -9.10 13.65 25.40
CA TYR A 258 -8.77 14.87 26.14
C TYR A 258 -8.14 15.87 25.17
N TYR A 259 -8.96 16.81 24.72
CA TYR A 259 -8.51 17.83 23.76
C TYR A 259 -7.59 18.86 24.42
N PRO A 260 -6.67 19.50 23.68
CA PRO A 260 -5.76 20.52 24.21
C PRO A 260 -6.47 21.71 24.86
N SER A 261 -7.70 22.04 24.46
CA SER A 261 -8.54 23.08 25.07
C SER A 261 -9.13 22.70 26.43
N GLY A 262 -8.92 21.48 26.93
CA GLY A 262 -9.50 20.95 28.14
C GLY A 262 -10.91 20.33 27.96
N VAL A 263 -11.41 20.26 26.74
CA VAL A 263 -12.66 19.54 26.43
C VAL A 263 -12.40 18.04 26.54
N ILE A 264 -13.33 17.31 27.14
CA ILE A 264 -13.29 15.84 27.26
C ILE A 264 -14.54 15.28 26.60
N GLU A 265 -14.38 14.41 25.65
CA GLU A 265 -15.52 13.80 24.93
C GLU A 265 -15.26 12.32 24.60
N GLU A 266 -16.34 11.52 24.60
CA GLU A 266 -16.36 10.17 24.03
C GLU A 266 -16.52 10.28 22.51
N THR A 267 -15.44 10.17 21.78
CA THR A 267 -15.41 10.33 20.32
C THR A 267 -14.51 9.27 19.67
N ALA A 268 -14.64 9.10 18.36
CA ALA A 268 -13.75 8.29 17.56
C ALA A 268 -12.59 9.09 16.96
N ASP A 269 -12.40 10.35 17.32
CA ASP A 269 -11.35 11.21 16.80
C ASP A 269 -9.96 10.72 17.23
N ASP A 270 -9.06 10.60 16.25
CA ASP A 270 -7.67 10.25 16.49
C ASP A 270 -6.78 11.50 16.48
N LEU A 271 -6.46 12.01 17.67
CA LEU A 271 -5.62 13.20 17.80
C LEU A 271 -4.18 12.98 17.28
N HIS A 272 -3.72 11.72 17.16
CA HIS A 272 -2.42 11.43 16.57
C HIS A 272 -2.34 11.84 15.08
N SER A 273 -3.48 11.86 14.41
CA SER A 273 -3.56 12.29 13.01
C SER A 273 -3.73 13.79 12.80
N ALA A 274 -3.78 14.58 13.90
CA ALA A 274 -4.02 16.03 13.84
C ALA A 274 -2.97 16.75 12.99
N THR A 275 -3.44 17.49 11.98
CA THR A 275 -2.61 18.24 11.05
C THR A 275 -2.92 19.72 11.13
N TYR A 276 -1.89 20.54 11.08
CA TYR A 276 -2.00 22.00 11.09
C TYR A 276 -2.57 22.51 9.76
N VAL A 277 -3.55 23.40 9.84
CA VAL A 277 -4.13 24.10 8.68
C VAL A 277 -4.24 25.58 9.01
N ALA A 278 -3.38 26.39 8.41
CA ALA A 278 -3.31 27.84 8.65
C ALA A 278 -4.66 28.53 8.54
N GLY A 279 -5.01 29.35 9.55
CA GLY A 279 -6.23 30.15 9.57
C GLY A 279 -7.51 29.34 9.88
N SER A 280 -7.41 28.03 10.15
CA SER A 280 -8.60 27.19 10.43
C SER A 280 -9.26 27.55 11.77
N LEU A 281 -8.47 27.92 12.77
CA LEU A 281 -8.96 28.33 14.10
C LEU A 281 -9.81 29.60 14.01
N GLY A 282 -9.46 30.55 13.14
CA GLY A 282 -10.20 31.79 12.91
C GLY A 282 -11.54 31.58 12.15
N VAL A 283 -11.73 30.42 11.52
CA VAL A 283 -12.86 30.15 10.61
C VAL A 283 -13.94 29.26 11.25
N GLY A 284 -13.59 28.41 12.21
CA GLY A 284 -14.51 27.40 12.74
C GLY A 284 -14.68 27.39 14.26
N ALA A 285 -15.90 27.63 14.76
CA ALA A 285 -16.23 27.51 16.20
C ALA A 285 -15.94 26.10 16.76
N LEU A 286 -16.00 25.06 15.93
CA LEU A 286 -15.69 23.69 16.30
C LEU A 286 -14.18 23.54 16.65
N ASN A 287 -13.30 24.10 15.79
CA ASN A 287 -11.87 24.04 16.00
C ASN A 287 -11.45 24.83 17.25
N GLN A 288 -12.07 26.00 17.48
CA GLN A 288 -11.87 26.78 18.70
C GLN A 288 -12.29 26.00 19.95
N LYS A 289 -13.35 25.19 19.87
CA LYS A 289 -13.81 24.37 20.97
C LYS A 289 -12.79 23.27 21.33
N TYR A 290 -12.23 22.59 20.35
CA TYR A 290 -11.40 21.40 20.57
C TYR A 290 -9.91 21.68 20.62
N PHE A 291 -9.41 22.65 19.88
CA PHE A 291 -7.97 22.98 19.78
C PHE A 291 -7.68 24.38 20.27
N VAL A 292 -6.46 24.58 20.75
CA VAL A 292 -5.94 25.89 21.15
C VAL A 292 -5.15 26.57 20.02
N ASP A 293 -4.87 25.84 18.97
CA ASP A 293 -4.14 26.22 17.75
C ASP A 293 -4.86 25.67 16.51
N ASP A 294 -4.34 25.95 15.32
CA ASP A 294 -4.99 25.63 14.05
C ASP A 294 -4.96 24.13 13.64
N TYR A 295 -4.79 23.22 14.58
CA TYR A 295 -4.90 21.78 14.30
C TYR A 295 -6.36 21.38 14.14
N THR A 296 -6.73 20.93 12.93
CA THR A 296 -8.14 20.70 12.59
C THR A 296 -8.44 19.41 11.86
N SER A 297 -7.47 18.91 11.11
CA SER A 297 -7.67 17.73 10.30
C SER A 297 -7.35 16.48 11.10
N VAL A 298 -8.35 15.90 11.75
CA VAL A 298 -8.24 14.61 12.42
C VAL A 298 -8.99 13.55 11.63
N ILE A 299 -8.45 12.33 11.60
CA ILE A 299 -9.16 11.16 11.10
C ILE A 299 -9.85 10.44 12.24
N THR A 300 -10.88 9.67 11.92
CA THR A 300 -11.55 8.85 12.92
C THR A 300 -10.86 7.49 13.07
N ARG A 301 -10.72 7.03 14.32
CA ARG A 301 -10.18 5.73 14.66
C ARG A 301 -11.22 4.64 14.43
N LYS A 302 -10.78 3.52 13.89
CA LYS A 302 -11.60 2.33 13.70
C LYS A 302 -10.91 1.12 14.32
N ASP A 303 -11.69 0.24 14.91
CA ASP A 303 -11.23 -1.07 15.36
C ASP A 303 -10.98 -2.04 14.20
N GLY A 304 -10.48 -3.24 14.52
CA GLY A 304 -10.25 -4.29 13.56
C GLY A 304 -8.88 -4.22 12.88
N LEU A 305 -8.71 -5.04 11.86
CA LEU A 305 -7.46 -5.14 11.11
C LEU A 305 -7.49 -4.26 9.85
N SER A 306 -6.33 -3.79 9.45
CA SER A 306 -6.12 -3.20 8.13
C SER A 306 -6.18 -4.28 7.04
N LYS A 307 -6.25 -3.89 5.77
CA LYS A 307 -6.17 -4.84 4.64
C LYS A 307 -4.88 -5.66 4.68
N MET A 308 -3.78 -5.01 5.03
CA MET A 308 -2.51 -5.71 5.26
C MET A 308 -2.59 -6.64 6.47
N GLY A 309 -3.20 -6.20 7.57
CA GLY A 309 -3.39 -6.98 8.78
C GLY A 309 -4.13 -8.31 8.53
N TYR A 310 -5.23 -8.28 7.77
CA TYR A 310 -5.94 -9.52 7.40
C TYR A 310 -5.06 -10.50 6.64
N SER A 311 -4.33 -10.03 5.62
CA SER A 311 -3.42 -10.88 4.84
C SER A 311 -2.28 -11.42 5.70
N PHE A 312 -1.70 -10.59 6.59
CA PHE A 312 -0.62 -11.00 7.51
C PHE A 312 -1.09 -12.07 8.50
N VAL A 313 -2.23 -11.87 9.16
CA VAL A 313 -2.76 -12.83 10.14
C VAL A 313 -3.03 -14.17 9.48
N ILE A 314 -3.73 -14.18 8.35
CA ILE A 314 -4.04 -15.42 7.62
C ILE A 314 -2.73 -16.09 7.15
N GLY A 315 -1.80 -15.31 6.57
CA GLY A 315 -0.54 -15.81 6.06
C GLY A 315 0.36 -16.38 7.15
N ILE A 316 0.56 -15.67 8.26
CA ILE A 316 1.42 -16.10 9.36
C ILE A 316 0.85 -17.38 10.01
N ILE A 317 -0.44 -17.42 10.32
CA ILE A 317 -1.06 -18.61 10.92
C ILE A 317 -0.99 -19.80 9.97
N ALA A 318 -1.24 -19.59 8.66
CA ALA A 318 -1.10 -20.65 7.66
C ALA A 318 0.33 -21.20 7.59
N VAL A 319 1.35 -20.32 7.67
CA VAL A 319 2.76 -20.73 7.71
C VAL A 319 3.09 -21.48 8.99
N MET A 320 2.64 -21.01 10.15
CA MET A 320 2.84 -21.70 11.42
C MET A 320 2.25 -23.13 11.35
N ILE A 321 1.01 -23.28 10.91
CA ILE A 321 0.38 -24.60 10.72
C ILE A 321 1.18 -25.45 9.72
N THR A 322 1.64 -24.83 8.62
CA THR A 322 2.46 -25.50 7.62
C THR A 322 3.69 -26.14 8.23
N TYR A 323 4.50 -25.38 8.96
CA TYR A 323 5.73 -25.91 9.54
C TYR A 323 5.46 -26.88 10.70
N CYS A 324 4.45 -26.64 11.54
CA CYS A 324 4.06 -27.55 12.60
C CYS A 324 3.64 -28.94 12.09
N ILE A 325 3.03 -29.01 10.91
CA ILE A 325 2.57 -30.27 10.33
C ILE A 325 3.62 -30.86 9.36
N ALA A 326 4.19 -30.05 8.49
CA ALA A 326 5.08 -30.53 7.44
C ALA A 326 6.41 -31.08 7.97
N ILE A 327 6.96 -30.48 9.04
CA ILE A 327 8.23 -30.95 9.61
C ILE A 327 8.10 -32.36 10.19
N PRO A 328 7.18 -32.65 11.13
CA PRO A 328 7.03 -33.99 11.64
C PRO A 328 6.70 -35.03 10.57
N LEU A 329 5.77 -34.69 9.65
CA LEU A 329 5.38 -35.61 8.58
C LEU A 329 6.51 -35.85 7.59
N GLY A 330 7.26 -34.82 7.19
CA GLY A 330 8.42 -34.95 6.30
C GLY A 330 9.53 -35.82 6.92
N ILE A 331 9.78 -35.66 8.21
CA ILE A 331 10.70 -36.51 8.98
C ILE A 331 10.21 -37.98 8.97
N LEU A 332 8.95 -38.21 9.30
CA LEU A 332 8.37 -39.57 9.34
C LEU A 332 8.42 -40.25 7.95
N MET A 333 8.16 -39.48 6.87
CA MET A 333 8.28 -39.96 5.50
C MET A 333 9.73 -40.39 5.18
N ALA A 334 10.71 -39.58 5.56
CA ALA A 334 12.12 -39.89 5.30
C ALA A 334 12.60 -41.12 6.10
N LEU A 335 12.25 -41.20 7.38
CA LEU A 335 12.59 -42.33 8.24
C LEU A 335 11.92 -43.65 7.82
N ARG A 336 10.72 -43.55 7.29
CA ARG A 336 9.93 -44.71 6.82
C ARG A 336 9.83 -44.76 5.32
N LYS A 337 10.92 -44.43 4.62
CA LYS A 337 11.02 -44.44 3.17
C LYS A 337 10.44 -45.73 2.58
N ASP A 338 9.64 -45.61 1.54
CA ASP A 338 8.97 -46.66 0.78
C ASP A 338 7.91 -47.49 1.60
N LYS A 339 7.66 -47.12 2.89
CA LYS A 339 6.60 -47.71 3.72
C LYS A 339 5.29 -46.93 3.58
N LEU A 340 4.23 -47.41 4.23
CA LEU A 340 2.87 -46.87 4.12
C LEU A 340 2.80 -45.36 4.38
N VAL A 341 3.49 -44.84 5.41
CA VAL A 341 3.51 -43.41 5.75
C VAL A 341 4.09 -42.56 4.61
N ASP A 342 5.17 -43.06 4.02
CA ASP A 342 5.82 -42.38 2.87
C ASP A 342 4.94 -42.43 1.63
N LYS A 343 4.27 -43.54 1.34
CA LYS A 343 3.34 -43.69 0.22
C LYS A 343 2.13 -42.78 0.38
N LEU A 344 1.53 -42.69 1.57
CA LEU A 344 0.39 -41.82 1.86
C LEU A 344 0.79 -40.32 1.77
N GLY A 345 1.95 -39.94 2.32
CA GLY A 345 2.47 -38.59 2.21
C GLY A 345 2.78 -38.21 0.76
N THR A 346 3.36 -39.12 0.00
CA THR A 346 3.62 -38.91 -1.44
C THR A 346 2.32 -38.79 -2.24
N PHE A 347 1.32 -39.60 -1.94
CA PHE A 347 -0.01 -39.48 -2.54
C PHE A 347 -0.62 -38.10 -2.27
N TYR A 348 -0.57 -37.63 -1.02
CA TYR A 348 -1.04 -36.29 -0.65
C TYR A 348 -0.29 -35.20 -1.42
N ILE A 349 1.04 -35.27 -1.49
CA ILE A 349 1.87 -34.30 -2.21
C ILE A 349 1.49 -34.28 -3.70
N VAL A 350 1.36 -35.45 -4.34
CA VAL A 350 1.00 -35.56 -5.76
C VAL A 350 -0.41 -35.02 -5.99
N PHE A 351 -1.37 -35.38 -5.14
CA PHE A 351 -2.75 -34.94 -5.26
C PHE A 351 -2.85 -33.41 -5.20
N ILE A 352 -2.28 -32.79 -4.15
CA ILE A 352 -2.32 -31.31 -3.99
C ILE A 352 -1.57 -30.59 -5.11
N THR A 353 -0.48 -31.17 -5.62
CA THR A 353 0.30 -30.53 -6.71
C THR A 353 -0.40 -30.68 -8.08
N ALA A 354 -1.13 -31.78 -8.29
CA ALA A 354 -1.81 -32.04 -9.54
C ALA A 354 -3.16 -31.29 -9.69
N VAL A 355 -3.84 -31.04 -8.57
CA VAL A 355 -5.15 -30.37 -8.56
C VAL A 355 -4.96 -28.84 -8.60
N PRO A 356 -5.64 -28.12 -9.51
CA PRO A 356 -5.60 -26.68 -9.52
C PRO A 356 -6.04 -26.07 -8.18
N SER A 357 -5.31 -25.06 -7.70
CA SER A 357 -5.54 -24.44 -6.40
C SER A 357 -6.99 -23.98 -6.19
N LEU A 358 -7.58 -23.40 -7.21
CA LEU A 358 -8.97 -22.93 -7.17
C LEU A 358 -9.95 -24.08 -6.88
N ALA A 359 -9.72 -25.25 -7.46
CA ALA A 359 -10.61 -26.41 -7.28
C ALA A 359 -10.65 -26.90 -5.83
N TYR A 360 -9.50 -27.08 -5.18
CA TYR A 360 -9.50 -27.52 -3.80
C TYR A 360 -9.96 -26.41 -2.82
N ILE A 361 -9.70 -25.11 -3.12
CA ILE A 361 -10.22 -24.00 -2.31
C ILE A 361 -11.76 -24.01 -2.30
N PHE A 362 -12.40 -24.15 -3.46
CA PHE A 362 -13.85 -24.28 -3.56
C PHE A 362 -14.38 -25.57 -2.91
N MET A 363 -13.66 -26.66 -3.04
CA MET A 363 -14.01 -27.92 -2.37
C MET A 363 -14.01 -27.74 -0.84
N PHE A 364 -12.96 -27.11 -0.26
CA PHE A 364 -12.92 -26.84 1.18
C PHE A 364 -13.97 -25.84 1.61
N LYS A 365 -14.24 -24.81 0.81
CA LYS A 365 -15.35 -23.90 1.05
C LYS A 365 -16.69 -24.62 1.11
N ALA A 366 -16.96 -25.52 0.16
CA ALA A 366 -18.20 -26.30 0.11
C ALA A 366 -18.33 -27.29 1.27
N ILE A 367 -17.28 -28.06 1.57
CA ILE A 367 -17.26 -29.01 2.69
C ILE A 367 -17.34 -28.27 4.02
N GLY A 368 -16.51 -27.23 4.20
CA GLY A 368 -16.50 -26.45 5.43
C GLY A 368 -17.84 -25.80 5.76
N GLY A 369 -18.49 -25.23 4.75
CA GLY A 369 -19.80 -24.62 4.94
C GLY A 369 -20.93 -25.64 5.16
N ARG A 370 -20.96 -26.73 4.38
CA ARG A 370 -22.08 -27.69 4.44
C ARG A 370 -21.95 -28.73 5.55
N VAL A 371 -20.75 -29.19 5.84
CA VAL A 371 -20.51 -30.28 6.80
C VAL A 371 -20.16 -29.74 8.19
N PHE A 372 -19.30 -28.70 8.24
CA PHE A 372 -18.80 -28.14 9.49
C PHE A 372 -19.50 -26.83 9.88
N HIS A 373 -20.44 -26.34 9.08
CA HIS A 373 -21.18 -25.08 9.31
C HIS A 373 -20.26 -23.86 9.58
N LEU A 374 -19.06 -23.86 8.98
CA LEU A 374 -18.13 -22.76 9.09
C LEU A 374 -18.52 -21.61 8.14
N PRO A 375 -18.25 -20.34 8.53
CA PRO A 375 -18.45 -19.20 7.65
C PRO A 375 -17.69 -19.36 6.36
N THR A 376 -18.35 -19.17 5.22
CA THR A 376 -17.76 -19.30 3.88
C THR A 376 -17.38 -17.97 3.25
N THR A 377 -17.73 -16.86 3.90
CA THR A 377 -17.39 -15.48 3.52
C THR A 377 -17.12 -14.67 4.78
N PHE A 378 -16.28 -13.65 4.63
CA PHE A 378 -16.08 -12.68 5.71
C PHE A 378 -17.32 -11.77 5.82
N ASP A 379 -17.79 -11.62 7.05
CA ASP A 379 -18.84 -10.66 7.43
C ASP A 379 -18.23 -9.64 8.40
N MET A 380 -18.15 -8.38 7.97
CA MET A 380 -17.54 -7.32 8.76
C MET A 380 -18.50 -6.72 9.79
N GLU A 381 -19.82 -6.96 9.63
CA GLU A 381 -20.83 -6.50 10.59
C GLU A 381 -20.87 -7.42 11.82
N HIS A 382 -20.64 -8.73 11.61
CA HIS A 382 -20.64 -9.73 12.69
C HIS A 382 -19.33 -10.54 12.67
N PRO A 383 -18.18 -9.95 13.04
CA PRO A 383 -16.89 -10.62 12.94
C PRO A 383 -16.77 -11.78 13.93
N THR A 384 -16.38 -12.95 13.44
CA THR A 384 -16.08 -14.14 14.26
C THR A 384 -14.74 -14.73 13.87
N TRP A 385 -14.01 -15.31 14.83
CA TRP A 385 -12.73 -15.96 14.56
C TRP A 385 -12.88 -17.18 13.62
N LEU A 386 -14.07 -17.79 13.55
CA LEU A 386 -14.36 -18.93 12.67
C LEU A 386 -14.21 -18.58 11.18
N MET A 387 -14.32 -17.32 10.80
CA MET A 387 -14.14 -16.86 9.41
C MET A 387 -12.73 -17.09 8.90
N TYR A 388 -11.72 -17.12 9.78
CA TYR A 388 -10.32 -17.31 9.41
C TYR A 388 -9.99 -18.77 9.12
N VAL A 389 -10.78 -19.74 9.63
CA VAL A 389 -10.46 -21.17 9.59
C VAL A 389 -10.34 -21.70 8.17
N LEU A 390 -11.35 -21.47 7.33
CA LEU A 390 -11.33 -21.98 5.96
C LEU A 390 -10.26 -21.34 5.06
N PRO A 391 -10.06 -20.02 5.08
CA PRO A 391 -8.96 -19.37 4.36
C PRO A 391 -7.59 -19.88 4.79
N ILE A 392 -7.34 -20.01 6.10
CA ILE A 392 -6.05 -20.49 6.64
C ILE A 392 -5.79 -21.93 6.22
N ILE A 393 -6.76 -22.84 6.35
CA ILE A 393 -6.62 -24.23 5.93
C ILE A 393 -6.36 -24.33 4.43
N SER A 394 -7.13 -23.60 3.63
CA SER A 394 -6.99 -23.59 2.17
C SER A 394 -5.60 -23.11 1.71
N LEU A 395 -4.99 -22.17 2.45
CA LEU A 395 -3.66 -21.63 2.17
C LEU A 395 -2.54 -22.55 2.71
N ALA A 396 -2.76 -23.21 3.86
CA ALA A 396 -1.75 -24.06 4.50
C ALA A 396 -1.53 -25.37 3.74
N LEU A 397 -2.60 -26.00 3.22
CA LEU A 397 -2.51 -27.33 2.61
C LEU A 397 -1.49 -27.47 1.48
N PRO A 398 -1.45 -26.60 0.44
CA PRO A 398 -0.43 -26.70 -0.60
C PRO A 398 0.98 -26.43 -0.06
N SER A 399 1.09 -25.56 0.94
CA SER A 399 2.36 -25.24 1.58
C SER A 399 2.88 -26.42 2.39
N ILE A 400 2.01 -27.16 3.11
CA ILE A 400 2.34 -28.40 3.82
C ILE A 400 2.91 -29.42 2.83
N ALA A 401 2.23 -29.68 1.71
CA ALA A 401 2.66 -30.63 0.70
C ALA A 401 4.06 -30.27 0.15
N ASN A 402 4.29 -29.00 -0.15
CA ASN A 402 5.57 -28.52 -0.65
C ASN A 402 6.70 -28.67 0.38
N GLN A 403 6.47 -28.28 1.63
CA GLN A 403 7.49 -28.40 2.69
C GLN A 403 7.79 -29.86 3.05
N MET A 404 6.78 -30.74 3.10
CA MET A 404 6.97 -32.18 3.28
C MET A 404 7.86 -32.78 2.19
N LYS A 405 7.60 -32.40 0.91
CA LYS A 405 8.36 -32.85 -0.25
C LYS A 405 9.85 -32.49 -0.12
N TRP A 406 10.13 -31.20 0.19
CA TRP A 406 11.50 -30.71 0.26
C TRP A 406 12.25 -31.24 1.47
N LEU A 407 11.61 -31.27 2.67
CA LEU A 407 12.26 -31.80 3.86
C LEU A 407 12.58 -33.28 3.70
N ARG A 408 11.61 -34.10 3.21
CA ARG A 408 11.85 -35.51 2.90
C ARG A 408 13.05 -35.68 1.97
N ARG A 409 13.14 -34.90 0.91
CA ARG A 409 14.25 -34.95 -0.03
C ARG A 409 15.57 -34.62 0.63
N TYR A 410 15.65 -33.49 1.33
CA TYR A 410 16.88 -33.10 2.02
C TYR A 410 17.33 -34.13 3.04
N MET A 411 16.41 -34.73 3.79
CA MET A 411 16.77 -35.76 4.74
C MET A 411 17.31 -37.03 4.07
N ILE A 412 16.71 -37.49 3.00
CA ILE A 412 17.19 -38.66 2.26
C ILE A 412 18.59 -38.38 1.67
N ASP A 413 18.82 -37.19 1.13
CA ASP A 413 20.12 -36.79 0.60
C ASP A 413 21.19 -36.80 1.72
N GLN A 414 20.85 -36.28 2.92
CA GLN A 414 21.77 -36.32 4.07
C GLN A 414 22.00 -37.73 4.59
N MET A 415 20.99 -38.60 4.64
CA MET A 415 21.13 -39.99 5.08
C MET A 415 22.11 -40.78 4.20
N ASN A 416 22.26 -40.43 2.95
CA ASN A 416 23.14 -41.12 2.00
C ASN A 416 24.55 -40.50 1.93
N SER A 417 24.83 -39.44 2.69
CA SER A 417 26.10 -38.72 2.67
C SER A 417 27.24 -39.52 3.34
N ASP A 418 28.48 -39.29 2.90
CA ASP A 418 29.66 -40.00 3.40
C ASP A 418 29.97 -39.69 4.86
N TYR A 419 29.69 -38.48 5.34
CA TYR A 419 29.88 -38.15 6.75
C TYR A 419 28.94 -38.90 7.67
N VAL A 420 27.73 -39.29 7.22
CA VAL A 420 26.80 -40.14 7.97
C VAL A 420 27.31 -41.55 8.01
N LYS A 421 27.86 -42.09 6.91
CA LYS A 421 28.50 -43.42 6.88
C LYS A 421 29.69 -43.45 7.83
N PHE A 422 30.53 -42.39 7.83
CA PHE A 422 31.65 -42.26 8.74
C PHE A 422 31.24 -42.18 10.20
N ALA A 423 30.18 -41.40 10.54
CA ALA A 423 29.66 -41.31 11.88
C ALA A 423 29.14 -42.70 12.39
N ARG A 424 28.52 -43.47 11.50
CA ARG A 424 28.05 -44.82 11.80
C ARG A 424 29.22 -45.81 12.05
N SER A 425 30.27 -45.75 11.22
CA SER A 425 31.50 -46.55 11.43
C SER A 425 32.25 -46.15 12.70
N GLY A 426 32.11 -44.90 13.13
CA GLY A 426 32.66 -44.36 14.37
C GLY A 426 31.86 -44.77 15.63
N GLY A 427 30.80 -45.59 15.51
CA GLY A 427 30.05 -46.15 16.63
C GLY A 427 28.98 -45.25 17.22
N LEU A 428 28.61 -44.15 16.56
CA LEU A 428 27.50 -43.30 16.98
C LEU A 428 26.16 -44.04 16.83
N SER A 429 25.27 -43.84 17.77
CA SER A 429 23.92 -44.41 17.71
C SER A 429 23.10 -43.80 16.59
N GLU A 430 22.16 -44.54 16.00
CA GLU A 430 21.29 -44.05 14.92
C GLU A 430 20.50 -42.79 15.34
N GLY A 431 20.09 -42.70 16.64
CA GLY A 431 19.42 -41.52 17.17
C GLY A 431 20.32 -40.28 17.22
N GLU A 432 21.60 -40.44 17.56
CA GLU A 432 22.58 -39.36 17.55
C GLU A 432 22.92 -38.92 16.12
N ILE A 433 23.13 -39.88 15.23
CA ILE A 433 23.35 -39.62 13.80
C ILE A 433 22.17 -38.85 13.23
N PHE A 434 20.97 -39.29 13.52
CA PHE A 434 19.75 -38.63 13.04
C PHE A 434 19.63 -37.19 13.55
N SER A 435 19.71 -36.98 14.87
CA SER A 435 19.46 -35.67 15.48
C SER A 435 20.59 -34.67 15.22
N LYS A 436 21.86 -35.09 15.37
CA LYS A 436 23.03 -34.21 15.32
C LYS A 436 23.56 -34.01 13.91
N HIS A 437 23.38 -34.98 13.01
CA HIS A 437 23.99 -34.95 11.68
C HIS A 437 22.96 -34.82 10.55
N ILE A 438 21.90 -35.65 10.53
CA ILE A 438 20.94 -35.63 9.42
C ILE A 438 19.96 -34.47 9.55
N LEU A 439 19.20 -34.41 10.65
CA LEU A 439 18.13 -33.43 10.84
C LEU A 439 18.69 -32.00 10.86
N LYS A 440 19.79 -31.79 11.61
CA LYS A 440 20.42 -30.47 11.72
C LYS A 440 20.84 -29.91 10.36
N ASN A 441 21.39 -30.72 9.47
CA ASN A 441 21.81 -30.28 8.14
C ASN A 441 20.63 -30.17 7.17
N ALA A 442 19.66 -31.09 7.23
CA ALA A 442 18.48 -31.10 6.36
C ALA A 442 17.51 -29.92 6.63
N ILE A 443 17.49 -29.40 7.87
CA ILE A 443 16.55 -28.33 8.24
C ILE A 443 17.05 -26.93 7.82
N ILE A 444 18.34 -26.76 7.58
CA ILE A 444 18.94 -25.45 7.23
C ILE A 444 18.23 -24.79 6.04
N PRO A 445 18.04 -25.45 4.89
CA PRO A 445 17.33 -24.85 3.75
C PRO A 445 15.87 -24.53 4.06
N ILE A 446 15.24 -25.32 4.94
CA ILE A 446 13.85 -25.11 5.36
C ILE A 446 13.73 -23.83 6.20
N VAL A 447 14.61 -23.64 7.19
CA VAL A 447 14.64 -22.43 8.03
C VAL A 447 14.95 -21.17 7.22
N HIS A 448 15.89 -21.27 6.29
CA HIS A 448 16.18 -20.17 5.34
C HIS A 448 14.94 -19.74 4.55
N GLY A 449 14.07 -20.69 4.21
CA GLY A 449 12.84 -20.43 3.46
C GLY A 449 11.69 -19.83 4.27
N ILE A 450 11.74 -19.78 5.62
CA ILE A 450 10.61 -19.33 6.45
C ILE A 450 10.16 -17.89 6.10
N PRO A 451 11.02 -16.89 6.04
CA PRO A 451 10.59 -15.52 5.71
C PRO A 451 9.93 -15.42 4.33
N SER A 452 10.49 -16.13 3.35
CA SER A 452 9.91 -16.19 2.00
C SER A 452 8.57 -16.93 1.99
N SER A 453 8.39 -17.95 2.84
CA SER A 453 7.10 -18.64 2.98
C SER A 453 6.01 -17.72 3.54
N VAL A 454 6.34 -16.85 4.50
CA VAL A 454 5.41 -15.83 5.00
C VAL A 454 5.00 -14.88 3.87
N LEU A 455 5.97 -14.37 3.11
CA LEU A 455 5.69 -13.50 1.98
C LEU A 455 4.82 -14.19 0.92
N PHE A 456 5.16 -15.43 0.53
CA PHE A 456 4.37 -16.19 -0.44
C PHE A 456 2.96 -16.51 0.07
N ALA A 457 2.78 -16.74 1.37
CA ALA A 457 1.46 -16.91 1.96
C ALA A 457 0.62 -15.63 1.82
N MET A 458 1.22 -14.46 2.00
CA MET A 458 0.55 -13.17 1.81
C MET A 458 0.19 -12.91 0.34
N THR A 459 1.13 -13.15 -0.59
CA THR A 459 0.90 -12.96 -2.03
C THR A 459 0.03 -14.06 -2.63
N GLY A 460 0.20 -15.31 -2.19
CA GLY A 460 -0.61 -16.45 -2.59
C GLY A 460 -2.04 -16.41 -2.06
N ALA A 461 -2.29 -15.61 -1.03
CA ALA A 461 -3.62 -15.41 -0.46
C ALA A 461 -4.60 -14.71 -1.42
N ILE A 462 -4.14 -14.07 -2.52
CA ILE A 462 -5.01 -13.33 -3.46
C ILE A 462 -6.21 -14.17 -3.89
N ILE A 463 -5.99 -15.42 -4.34
CA ILE A 463 -7.07 -16.31 -4.78
C ILE A 463 -7.97 -16.69 -3.60
N THR A 464 -7.35 -17.05 -2.47
CA THR A 464 -8.06 -17.41 -1.24
C THR A 464 -8.89 -16.25 -0.72
N GLU A 465 -8.31 -15.05 -0.63
CA GLU A 465 -8.99 -13.83 -0.22
C GLU A 465 -10.19 -13.51 -1.13
N ARG A 466 -10.02 -13.68 -2.45
CA ARG A 466 -11.10 -13.47 -3.41
C ARG A 466 -12.25 -14.46 -3.24
N VAL A 467 -11.94 -15.74 -3.03
CA VAL A 467 -12.97 -16.80 -2.87
C VAL A 467 -13.73 -16.64 -1.56
N TYR A 468 -13.06 -16.28 -0.48
CA TYR A 468 -13.67 -16.11 0.86
C TYR A 468 -14.11 -14.68 1.16
N VAL A 469 -13.91 -13.74 0.21
CA VAL A 469 -14.26 -12.31 0.34
C VAL A 469 -13.54 -11.67 1.53
N VAL A 470 -12.28 -12.06 1.76
CA VAL A 470 -11.45 -11.44 2.80
C VAL A 470 -11.09 -10.02 2.37
N PRO A 471 -11.25 -8.99 3.24
CA PRO A 471 -10.86 -7.62 2.91
C PRO A 471 -9.35 -7.40 3.01
N GLY A 472 -8.57 -8.28 2.37
CA GLY A 472 -7.12 -8.31 2.41
C GLY A 472 -6.43 -7.54 1.28
N ALA A 473 -5.10 -7.49 1.33
CA ALA A 473 -4.26 -6.79 0.35
C ALA A 473 -4.33 -7.41 -1.06
N GLY A 474 -4.51 -8.73 -1.15
CA GLY A 474 -4.70 -9.42 -2.43
C GLY A 474 -6.02 -9.05 -3.10
N ASN A 475 -7.10 -8.90 -2.32
CA ASN A 475 -8.38 -8.42 -2.83
C ASN A 475 -8.28 -6.95 -3.27
N LEU A 476 -7.53 -6.12 -2.55
CA LEU A 476 -7.25 -4.73 -2.93
C LEU A 476 -6.58 -4.67 -4.31
N LEU A 477 -5.53 -5.46 -4.53
CA LEU A 477 -4.81 -5.50 -5.80
C LEU A 477 -5.72 -5.96 -6.96
N THR A 478 -6.54 -6.99 -6.74
CA THR A 478 -7.47 -7.48 -7.74
C THR A 478 -8.52 -6.42 -8.11
N ASN A 479 -9.06 -5.73 -7.11
CA ASN A 479 -10.02 -4.65 -7.33
C ASN A 479 -9.37 -3.48 -8.07
N ALA A 480 -8.12 -3.13 -7.74
CA ALA A 480 -7.37 -2.08 -8.41
C ALA A 480 -7.12 -2.40 -9.88
N ILE A 481 -6.76 -3.65 -10.20
CA ILE A 481 -6.58 -4.09 -11.60
C ILE A 481 -7.89 -3.97 -12.38
N ASN A 482 -9.00 -4.44 -11.82
CA ASN A 482 -10.32 -4.37 -12.46
C ASN A 482 -10.84 -2.93 -12.64
N ALA A 483 -10.44 -2.03 -11.76
CA ALA A 483 -10.83 -0.63 -11.77
C ALA A 483 -9.81 0.30 -12.45
N TYR A 484 -8.75 -0.27 -13.05
CA TYR A 484 -7.65 0.49 -13.67
C TYR A 484 -7.00 1.52 -12.71
N ASP A 485 -6.93 1.17 -11.42
CA ASP A 485 -6.29 2.01 -10.41
C ASP A 485 -4.78 1.83 -10.43
N ASN A 486 -4.15 2.52 -11.37
CA ASN A 486 -2.71 2.40 -11.61
C ASN A 486 -1.88 2.82 -10.38
N GLY A 487 -2.37 3.75 -9.58
CA GLY A 487 -1.71 4.18 -8.35
C GLY A 487 -1.62 3.03 -7.33
N VAL A 488 -2.74 2.36 -7.07
CA VAL A 488 -2.78 1.21 -6.16
C VAL A 488 -1.97 0.04 -6.71
N ILE A 489 -2.05 -0.24 -8.02
CA ILE A 489 -1.28 -1.34 -8.62
C ILE A 489 0.23 -1.14 -8.42
N VAL A 490 0.75 0.06 -8.73
CA VAL A 490 2.18 0.38 -8.58
C VAL A 490 2.59 0.37 -7.11
N GLY A 491 1.81 1.00 -6.23
CA GLY A 491 2.13 1.08 -4.80
C GLY A 491 2.14 -0.27 -4.11
N VAL A 492 1.14 -1.12 -4.36
CA VAL A 492 1.08 -2.49 -3.81
C VAL A 492 2.21 -3.36 -4.36
N ALA A 493 2.52 -3.25 -5.66
CA ALA A 493 3.63 -3.97 -6.26
C ALA A 493 4.98 -3.56 -5.65
N LEU A 494 5.21 -2.26 -5.43
CA LEU A 494 6.40 -1.77 -4.74
C LEU A 494 6.48 -2.31 -3.31
N PHE A 495 5.38 -2.28 -2.58
CA PHE A 495 5.31 -2.82 -1.22
C PHE A 495 5.72 -4.30 -1.17
N TYR A 496 5.16 -5.13 -2.04
CA TYR A 496 5.56 -6.55 -2.13
C TYR A 496 7.01 -6.74 -2.59
N ALA A 497 7.52 -5.89 -3.46
CA ALA A 497 8.93 -5.93 -3.86
C ALA A 497 9.86 -5.63 -2.66
N ILE A 498 9.53 -4.65 -1.83
CA ILE A 498 10.26 -4.35 -0.59
C ILE A 498 10.19 -5.53 0.38
N LEU A 499 9.01 -6.10 0.62
CA LEU A 499 8.86 -7.27 1.48
C LEU A 499 9.65 -8.47 0.97
N THR A 500 9.72 -8.67 -0.35
CA THR A 500 10.55 -9.73 -0.96
C THR A 500 12.01 -9.55 -0.59
N VAL A 501 12.53 -8.33 -0.70
CA VAL A 501 13.92 -8.02 -0.31
C VAL A 501 14.15 -8.27 1.18
N VAL A 502 13.25 -7.80 2.02
CA VAL A 502 13.32 -8.01 3.47
C VAL A 502 13.31 -9.51 3.80
N SER A 503 12.43 -10.29 3.17
CA SER A 503 12.33 -11.73 3.41
C SER A 503 13.60 -12.48 3.00
N ILE A 504 14.24 -12.12 1.89
CA ILE A 504 15.52 -12.71 1.44
C ILE A 504 16.63 -12.39 2.44
N ILE A 505 16.73 -11.14 2.90
CA ILE A 505 17.74 -10.73 3.89
C ILE A 505 17.53 -11.47 5.22
N LEU A 506 16.30 -11.57 5.68
CA LEU A 506 15.97 -12.33 6.90
C LEU A 506 16.29 -13.81 6.74
N GLY A 507 16.04 -14.40 5.57
CA GLY A 507 16.40 -15.78 5.26
C GLY A 507 17.92 -16.02 5.38
N ASP A 508 18.74 -15.10 4.86
CA ASP A 508 20.19 -15.21 4.99
C ASP A 508 20.66 -15.07 6.45
N VAL A 509 20.06 -14.15 7.19
CA VAL A 509 20.37 -13.98 8.61
C VAL A 509 20.04 -15.26 9.38
N LEU A 510 18.85 -15.83 9.18
CA LEU A 510 18.44 -17.10 9.80
C LEU A 510 19.37 -18.25 9.43
N MET A 511 19.77 -18.33 8.15
CA MET A 511 20.71 -19.35 7.70
C MET A 511 22.07 -19.23 8.41
N SER A 512 22.56 -18.01 8.60
CA SER A 512 23.84 -17.76 9.28
C SER A 512 23.78 -18.06 10.78
N ILE A 513 22.63 -17.91 11.39
CA ILE A 513 22.40 -18.28 12.80
C ILE A 513 22.38 -19.81 12.95
N MET A 514 21.77 -20.51 12.00
CA MET A 514 21.64 -21.97 12.03
C MET A 514 22.92 -22.70 11.65
N ASP A 515 23.72 -22.15 10.74
CA ASP A 515 25.00 -22.71 10.31
C ASP A 515 26.16 -21.72 10.51
N PRO A 516 26.90 -21.81 11.62
CA PRO A 516 28.05 -20.92 11.90
C PRO A 516 29.19 -21.04 10.89
N ARG A 517 29.20 -22.06 10.02
CA ARG A 517 30.22 -22.23 8.96
C ARG A 517 29.99 -21.23 7.82
N ILE A 518 28.77 -20.71 7.70
CA ILE A 518 28.44 -19.68 6.72
C ILE A 518 28.96 -18.35 7.26
N SER A 519 30.21 -18.03 6.95
CA SER A 519 30.76 -16.70 7.23
C SER A 519 30.56 -15.79 6.02
N PHE A 520 29.83 -14.68 6.20
CA PHE A 520 29.69 -13.63 5.18
C PHE A 520 30.96 -12.75 5.06
N THR A 521 32.09 -13.19 5.60
CA THR A 521 33.38 -12.53 5.41
C THR A 521 33.98 -12.99 4.09
N THR A 522 34.06 -12.08 3.14
CA THR A 522 34.90 -12.23 1.94
C THR A 522 36.37 -12.30 2.36
N LYS A 523 36.86 -13.47 2.78
CA LYS A 523 38.29 -13.75 2.56
C LYS A 523 38.37 -14.10 1.06
N ALA A 524 38.92 -13.18 0.30
CA ALA A 524 39.42 -13.49 -1.03
C ALA A 524 40.31 -14.72 -0.93
N ARG A 525 39.99 -15.79 -1.61
CA ARG A 525 40.92 -16.82 -2.02
C ARG A 525 41.61 -16.35 -3.28
#